data_a3ee3a8a8ee7cfbf089392fdfdacd78b
#
_entry.id   a3ee3a8a8ee7cfbf089392fdfdacd78b
#
_cell.length_a   1.000
_cell.length_b   1.000
_cell.length_c   1.000
_cell.angle_alpha   90.00
_cell.angle_beta   90.00
_cell.angle_gamma   90.00
#
_symmetry.space_group_name_H-M   'P 1'
#
loop_
_entity.id
_entity.type
_entity.pdbx_description
1 polymer ?
#
loop_
_entity_poly.entity_id
_entity_poly.type
_entity_poly.pdbx_seq_one_letter_code
_entity_poly.pdbx_strand_id
1 'polypeptide(L)'
;MQRHFDNYKRKLLTGLALVTILTIYPAIPTWACTIFVLTDGRRALFCNNEDWTNPATRIWFVPAGKGYYGCVYVGYDDGWARGGMNTEGLACDWVGGFAENWQGDAVTCVRGNPTERLLESCATVEAAIAFFQAHQEPDFYHAKILVADRNGTSVVIGAHDGKLEVDKSEWSRSYGYAFQTFRECFRKDSELTVANGASILRACLQEGKYATKYSNIFDLKSGDIYLYQFHQHVDSMRMNLAVELAKGGHFLDMVQIHRQFSMPVMPLLMNMRRFVMDDFPAIPDTESDITNHIRSVVEDAISGNMRSEDYQGELWTSIAPMQGDIQVDLKRFGTFQSITLVESKSEGKKRINRYRIDFEKLRSLMRFELDGQGKIVGFKSEATERKPGADFGE
;
A
#
# COMPACT_ATOMS: atom_id res chain seq x y z
N MET A 1 -19.37 -18.94 63.01
CA MET A 1 -18.18 -19.11 62.14
C MET A 1 -18.56 -19.51 60.70
N GLN A 2 -19.61 -20.30 60.48
CA GLN A 2 -20.02 -20.77 59.15
C GLN A 2 -20.56 -19.68 58.18
N ARG A 3 -21.31 -18.67 58.71
CA ARG A 3 -21.84 -17.57 57.88
C ARG A 3 -20.79 -16.60 57.29
N HIS A 4 -19.60 -16.52 57.86
CA HIS A 4 -18.53 -15.68 57.34
C HIS A 4 -17.77 -16.35 56.17
N PHE A 5 -17.70 -17.69 56.15
CA PHE A 5 -17.05 -18.46 55.09
C PHE A 5 -17.87 -18.47 53.78
N ASP A 6 -19.19 -18.50 53.90
CA ASP A 6 -20.08 -18.52 52.73
C ASP A 6 -20.13 -17.14 52.02
N ASN A 7 -20.00 -16.04 52.76
CA ASN A 7 -19.91 -14.71 52.14
C ASN A 7 -18.56 -14.46 51.46
N TYR A 8 -17.48 -15.09 51.89
CA TYR A 8 -16.17 -14.97 51.26
C TYR A 8 -16.10 -15.78 49.93
N LYS A 9 -16.67 -16.99 49.95
CA LYS A 9 -16.79 -17.82 48.71
C LYS A 9 -17.71 -17.18 47.66
N ARG A 10 -18.80 -16.53 48.06
CA ARG A 10 -19.69 -15.80 47.14
C ARG A 10 -19.01 -14.57 46.55
N LYS A 11 -18.22 -13.82 47.31
CA LYS A 11 -17.44 -12.68 46.78
C LYS A 11 -16.26 -13.11 45.89
N LEU A 12 -15.63 -14.26 46.16
CA LEU A 12 -14.57 -14.81 45.33
C LEU A 12 -15.12 -15.33 44.00
N LEU A 13 -16.29 -16.00 44.00
CA LEU A 13 -16.93 -16.51 42.79
C LEU A 13 -17.49 -15.36 41.91
N THR A 14 -18.00 -14.27 42.53
CA THR A 14 -18.44 -13.09 41.74
C THR A 14 -17.24 -12.30 41.19
N GLY A 15 -16.13 -12.24 41.92
CA GLY A 15 -14.88 -11.63 41.43
C GLY A 15 -14.23 -12.43 40.28
N LEU A 16 -14.23 -13.77 40.38
CA LEU A 16 -13.70 -14.62 39.30
C LEU A 16 -14.61 -14.62 38.04
N ALA A 17 -15.94 -14.54 38.20
CA ALA A 17 -16.86 -14.43 37.09
C ALA A 17 -16.78 -13.07 36.37
N LEU A 18 -16.48 -11.97 37.10
CA LEU A 18 -16.26 -10.67 36.48
C LEU A 18 -14.91 -10.57 35.74
N VAL A 19 -13.86 -11.24 36.23
CA VAL A 19 -12.54 -11.27 35.58
C VAL A 19 -12.54 -12.17 34.35
N THR A 20 -13.36 -13.23 34.33
CA THR A 20 -13.49 -14.12 33.16
C THR A 20 -14.37 -13.54 32.04
N ILE A 21 -15.27 -12.59 32.34
CA ILE A 21 -16.07 -11.90 31.31
C ILE A 21 -15.28 -10.78 30.64
N LEU A 22 -14.19 -10.27 31.25
CA LEU A 22 -13.33 -9.23 30.69
C LEU A 22 -12.23 -9.76 29.77
N THR A 23 -12.09 -11.07 29.59
CA THR A 23 -11.02 -11.66 28.76
C THR A 23 -11.51 -12.39 27.51
N ILE A 24 -12.79 -12.31 27.19
CA ILE A 24 -13.34 -12.82 25.91
C ILE A 24 -13.99 -11.64 25.18
N TYR A 25 -13.22 -10.57 24.94
CA TYR A 25 -13.41 -9.84 23.71
C TYR A 25 -12.62 -10.64 22.66
N PRO A 26 -13.30 -11.26 21.67
CA PRO A 26 -12.57 -11.67 20.48
C PRO A 26 -11.83 -10.41 20.03
N ALA A 27 -10.53 -10.52 19.80
CA ALA A 27 -9.81 -9.49 19.10
C ALA A 27 -10.60 -9.28 17.80
N ILE A 28 -11.38 -8.19 17.74
CA ILE A 28 -12.06 -7.80 16.51
C ILE A 28 -10.90 -7.62 15.55
N PRO A 29 -10.79 -8.40 14.48
CA PRO A 29 -9.75 -8.17 13.51
C PRO A 29 -9.84 -6.71 13.12
N THR A 30 -8.77 -5.95 13.35
CA THR A 30 -8.69 -4.53 12.99
C THR A 30 -8.57 -4.48 11.47
N TRP A 31 -9.68 -4.69 10.79
CA TRP A 31 -9.75 -4.53 9.35
C TRP A 31 -9.42 -3.08 9.06
N ALA A 32 -8.42 -2.86 8.23
CA ALA A 32 -8.12 -1.56 7.69
C ALA A 32 -8.92 -1.40 6.39
N CYS A 33 -9.31 -0.18 6.08
CA CYS A 33 -10.02 0.21 4.87
C CYS A 33 -11.48 -0.29 4.78
N THR A 34 -12.28 0.49 4.05
CA THR A 34 -13.66 0.12 3.69
C THR A 34 -13.85 0.41 2.22
N ILE A 35 -14.13 -0.63 1.45
CA ILE A 35 -14.32 -0.52 0.01
C ILE A 35 -15.75 -0.95 -0.33
N PHE A 36 -16.40 -0.25 -1.24
CA PHE A 36 -17.68 -0.69 -1.76
C PHE A 36 -17.90 -0.28 -3.22
N VAL A 37 -18.75 -1.03 -3.89
CA VAL A 37 -19.21 -0.76 -5.25
C VAL A 37 -20.69 -0.46 -5.20
N LEU A 38 -21.10 0.66 -5.81
CA LEU A 38 -22.50 0.97 -6.04
C LEU A 38 -22.80 0.79 -7.53
N THR A 39 -23.74 -0.07 -7.86
CA THR A 39 -24.11 -0.35 -9.25
C THR A 39 -25.58 -0.64 -9.44
N ASP A 40 -26.11 -0.22 -10.58
CA ASP A 40 -27.45 -0.55 -11.11
C ASP A 40 -27.37 -1.04 -12.57
N GLY A 41 -26.14 -1.41 -13.01
CA GLY A 41 -25.84 -1.75 -14.39
C GLY A 41 -25.70 -0.54 -15.34
N ARG A 42 -26.29 0.61 -15.00
CA ARG A 42 -26.14 1.87 -15.75
C ARG A 42 -25.00 2.73 -15.24
N ARG A 43 -24.78 2.72 -13.93
CA ARG A 43 -23.68 3.41 -13.23
C ARG A 43 -22.87 2.39 -12.45
N ALA A 44 -21.60 2.63 -12.33
CA ALA A 44 -20.68 1.85 -11.51
C ALA A 44 -19.73 2.82 -10.80
N LEU A 45 -19.89 2.94 -9.48
CA LEU A 45 -19.05 3.76 -8.61
C LEU A 45 -18.23 2.84 -7.71
N PHE A 46 -16.91 2.98 -7.77
CA PHE A 46 -15.98 2.32 -6.87
C PHE A 46 -15.58 3.31 -5.79
N CYS A 47 -15.84 2.97 -4.54
CA CYS A 47 -15.70 3.86 -3.39
C CYS A 47 -14.75 3.25 -2.37
N ASN A 48 -13.78 4.02 -1.87
CA ASN A 48 -12.81 3.57 -0.88
C ASN A 48 -12.59 4.60 0.23
N ASN A 49 -12.49 4.13 1.47
CA ASN A 49 -11.86 4.79 2.61
C ASN A 49 -10.53 4.12 2.88
N GLU A 50 -9.45 4.87 2.78
CA GLU A 50 -8.10 4.39 3.05
C GLU A 50 -7.70 4.69 4.49
N ASP A 51 -7.55 3.64 5.26
CA ASP A 51 -7.31 3.69 6.70
C ASP A 51 -5.86 3.28 7.01
N TRP A 52 -5.03 4.22 7.49
CA TRP A 52 -3.62 3.95 7.79
C TRP A 52 -3.02 4.96 8.75
N THR A 53 -1.78 4.73 9.13
CA THR A 53 -1.03 5.64 10.02
C THR A 53 -0.32 6.77 9.28
N ASN A 54 0.08 6.57 8.01
CA ASN A 54 0.83 7.55 7.23
C ASN A 54 -0.10 8.67 6.71
N PRO A 55 0.13 9.96 7.07
CA PRO A 55 -0.67 11.07 6.57
C PRO A 55 -0.26 11.59 5.18
N ALA A 56 0.89 11.16 4.65
CA ALA A 56 1.43 11.66 3.40
C ALA A 56 0.80 10.96 2.19
N THR A 57 -0.45 11.30 1.90
CA THR A 57 -1.27 10.68 0.85
C THR A 57 -1.05 11.29 -0.51
N ARG A 58 -1.06 10.47 -1.56
CA ARG A 58 -0.83 10.87 -2.95
C ARG A 58 -1.77 10.20 -3.92
N ILE A 59 -2.07 10.92 -5.01
CA ILE A 59 -2.69 10.41 -6.23
C ILE A 59 -1.75 10.69 -7.39
N TRP A 60 -1.58 9.72 -8.30
CA TRP A 60 -0.71 9.89 -9.45
C TRP A 60 -1.28 9.27 -10.70
N PHE A 61 -0.90 9.86 -11.84
CA PHE A 61 -1.40 9.53 -13.15
C PHE A 61 -0.28 9.03 -14.04
N VAL A 62 -0.48 7.90 -14.66
CA VAL A 62 0.49 7.27 -15.54
C VAL A 62 -0.16 7.05 -16.89
N PRO A 63 0.25 7.79 -17.94
CA PRO A 63 -0.28 7.61 -19.29
C PRO A 63 -0.06 6.19 -19.81
N ALA A 64 -0.95 5.77 -20.72
CA ALA A 64 -0.80 4.49 -21.42
C ALA A 64 0.53 4.41 -22.17
N GLY A 65 1.07 3.21 -22.27
CA GLY A 65 2.26 2.91 -23.03
C GLY A 65 2.09 1.66 -23.89
N LYS A 66 3.18 1.20 -24.49
CA LYS A 66 3.13 0.00 -25.32
C LYS A 66 2.81 -1.22 -24.44
N GLY A 67 1.60 -1.76 -24.59
CA GLY A 67 1.16 -2.98 -23.91
C GLY A 67 0.57 -2.77 -22.49
N TYR A 68 0.29 -1.51 -22.09
CA TYR A 68 -0.41 -1.24 -20.83
C TYR A 68 -1.35 -0.04 -20.92
N TYR A 69 -2.42 -0.08 -20.11
CA TYR A 69 -3.43 0.96 -20.01
C TYR A 69 -2.91 2.18 -19.25
N GLY A 70 -3.49 3.36 -19.53
CA GLY A 70 -3.31 4.53 -18.70
C GLY A 70 -4.04 4.36 -17.37
N CYS A 71 -3.42 4.78 -16.27
CA CYS A 71 -3.93 4.54 -14.94
C CYS A 71 -3.85 5.77 -14.05
N VAL A 72 -4.77 5.85 -13.10
CA VAL A 72 -4.62 6.61 -11.86
C VAL A 72 -4.40 5.65 -10.71
N TYR A 73 -3.50 6.01 -9.81
CA TYR A 73 -3.24 5.28 -8.59
C TYR A 73 -3.40 6.18 -7.39
N VAL A 74 -3.79 5.59 -6.27
CA VAL A 74 -3.89 6.23 -4.96
C VAL A 74 -3.02 5.48 -3.95
N GLY A 75 -2.47 6.20 -2.98
CA GLY A 75 -1.58 5.63 -1.96
C GLY A 75 -0.86 6.71 -1.17
N TYR A 76 0.40 6.45 -0.84
CA TYR A 76 1.21 7.28 0.03
C TYR A 76 2.48 7.78 -0.66
N ASP A 77 3.30 8.50 0.10
CA ASP A 77 4.57 9.07 -0.39
C ASP A 77 5.65 8.03 -0.68
N ASP A 78 5.43 6.76 -0.32
CA ASP A 78 6.26 5.63 -0.72
C ASP A 78 6.12 5.28 -2.22
N GLY A 79 5.10 5.83 -2.91
CA GLY A 79 4.82 5.55 -4.31
C GLY A 79 4.30 4.14 -4.58
N TRP A 80 3.92 3.38 -3.55
CA TRP A 80 3.30 2.08 -3.69
C TRP A 80 1.79 2.23 -3.89
N ALA A 81 1.28 1.78 -5.04
CA ALA A 81 -0.16 1.85 -5.34
C ALA A 81 -0.96 0.96 -4.39
N ARG A 82 -1.87 1.57 -3.63
CA ARG A 82 -2.82 0.85 -2.78
C ARG A 82 -4.06 0.48 -3.57
N GLY A 83 -4.56 1.41 -4.36
CA GLY A 83 -5.69 1.24 -5.26
C GLY A 83 -5.55 2.10 -6.50
N GLY A 84 -6.57 2.06 -7.36
CA GLY A 84 -6.57 2.85 -8.58
C GLY A 84 -7.67 2.50 -9.55
N MET A 85 -7.62 3.15 -10.73
CA MET A 85 -8.52 2.91 -11.87
C MET A 85 -7.75 3.08 -13.18
N ASN A 86 -8.06 2.25 -14.18
CA ASN A 86 -7.50 2.39 -15.52
C ASN A 86 -8.48 2.99 -16.54
N THR A 87 -7.99 3.25 -17.75
CA THR A 87 -8.78 3.82 -18.86
C THR A 87 -9.89 2.91 -19.36
N GLU A 88 -9.82 1.61 -19.05
CA GLU A 88 -10.88 0.65 -19.38
C GLU A 88 -12.02 0.64 -18.34
N GLY A 89 -11.87 1.41 -17.26
CA GLY A 89 -12.84 1.49 -16.16
C GLY A 89 -12.79 0.26 -15.24
N LEU A 90 -11.64 -0.39 -15.14
CA LEU A 90 -11.35 -1.33 -14.07
C LEU A 90 -10.75 -0.59 -12.90
N ALA A 91 -11.27 -0.81 -11.68
CA ALA A 91 -10.74 -0.27 -10.45
C ALA A 91 -10.53 -1.35 -9.41
N CYS A 92 -9.57 -1.14 -8.52
CA CYS A 92 -9.32 -2.04 -7.40
C CYS A 92 -8.75 -1.31 -6.20
N ASP A 93 -8.89 -1.94 -5.03
CA ASP A 93 -8.21 -1.56 -3.79
C ASP A 93 -8.15 -2.76 -2.83
N TRP A 94 -7.30 -2.68 -1.80
CA TRP A 94 -7.00 -3.76 -0.88
C TRP A 94 -7.60 -3.53 0.51
N VAL A 95 -8.02 -4.61 1.14
CA VAL A 95 -8.42 -4.63 2.56
C VAL A 95 -7.52 -5.61 3.29
N GLY A 96 -6.74 -5.11 4.24
CA GLY A 96 -5.91 -5.90 5.13
C GLY A 96 -6.64 -6.36 6.40
N GLY A 97 -5.91 -7.05 7.28
CA GLY A 97 -6.41 -7.47 8.60
C GLY A 97 -6.93 -8.91 8.66
N PHE A 98 -6.60 -9.71 7.68
CA PHE A 98 -6.84 -11.16 7.68
C PHE A 98 -5.61 -11.92 8.17
N ALA A 99 -5.81 -13.18 8.54
CA ALA A 99 -4.74 -14.13 8.78
C ALA A 99 -5.15 -15.45 8.11
N GLU A 100 -4.56 -15.71 6.95
CA GLU A 100 -4.87 -16.88 6.14
C GLU A 100 -3.64 -17.78 6.01
N ASN A 101 -3.86 -19.08 5.99
CA ASN A 101 -2.80 -20.04 5.67
C ASN A 101 -2.57 -20.06 4.15
N TRP A 102 -1.84 -19.05 3.66
CA TRP A 102 -1.57 -18.86 2.24
C TRP A 102 -0.08 -18.72 1.98
N GLN A 103 0.42 -19.49 1.03
CA GLN A 103 1.75 -19.31 0.45
C GLN A 103 1.59 -19.33 -1.06
N GLY A 104 1.80 -18.18 -1.70
CA GLY A 104 1.82 -18.11 -3.15
C GLY A 104 2.93 -19.00 -3.72
N ASP A 105 2.69 -19.55 -4.92
CA ASP A 105 3.72 -20.27 -5.67
C ASP A 105 4.85 -19.31 -6.05
N ALA A 106 6.07 -19.62 -5.62
CA ALA A 106 7.25 -18.79 -5.87
C ALA A 106 7.55 -18.58 -7.36
N VAL A 107 7.07 -19.46 -8.23
CA VAL A 107 7.29 -19.38 -9.69
C VAL A 107 6.27 -18.45 -10.37
N THR A 108 5.05 -18.38 -9.84
CA THR A 108 3.95 -17.64 -10.43
C THR A 108 3.58 -16.36 -9.71
N CYS A 109 4.34 -15.93 -8.68
CA CYS A 109 4.08 -14.70 -7.95
C CYS A 109 4.07 -13.46 -8.87
N VAL A 110 3.19 -12.52 -8.55
CA VAL A 110 3.24 -11.18 -9.13
C VAL A 110 4.57 -10.51 -8.78
N ARG A 111 5.27 -10.01 -9.77
CA ARG A 111 6.47 -9.20 -9.55
C ARG A 111 6.12 -7.73 -9.46
N GLY A 112 6.57 -7.09 -8.40
CA GLY A 112 6.32 -5.68 -8.14
C GLY A 112 4.96 -5.41 -7.52
N ASN A 113 4.40 -4.24 -7.77
CA ASN A 113 3.13 -3.84 -7.21
C ASN A 113 1.95 -4.56 -7.90
N PRO A 114 1.16 -5.38 -7.20
CA PRO A 114 0.08 -6.15 -7.81
C PRO A 114 -1.05 -5.25 -8.34
N THR A 115 -1.34 -4.11 -7.70
CA THR A 115 -2.32 -3.14 -8.17
C THR A 115 -1.92 -2.56 -9.53
N GLU A 116 -0.65 -2.17 -9.68
CA GLU A 116 -0.15 -1.65 -10.96
C GLU A 116 -0.22 -2.71 -12.05
N ARG A 117 0.29 -3.91 -11.78
CA ARG A 117 0.29 -5.01 -12.77
C ARG A 117 -1.11 -5.36 -13.23
N LEU A 118 -2.06 -5.44 -12.28
CA LEU A 118 -3.46 -5.69 -12.56
C LEU A 118 -4.07 -4.62 -13.46
N LEU A 119 -3.99 -3.36 -13.04
CA LEU A 119 -4.65 -2.25 -13.75
C LEU A 119 -4.00 -1.94 -15.10
N GLU A 120 -2.72 -2.20 -15.26
CA GLU A 120 -2.02 -2.02 -16.53
C GLU A 120 -2.41 -3.06 -17.60
N SER A 121 -2.82 -4.25 -17.19
CA SER A 121 -3.01 -5.38 -18.09
C SER A 121 -4.45 -5.88 -18.22
N CYS A 122 -5.32 -5.57 -17.25
CA CYS A 122 -6.68 -6.08 -17.20
C CYS A 122 -7.71 -5.00 -17.50
N ALA A 123 -8.75 -5.35 -18.27
CA ALA A 123 -9.86 -4.44 -18.61
C ALA A 123 -11.19 -4.82 -17.91
N THR A 124 -11.31 -6.04 -17.39
CA THR A 124 -12.55 -6.59 -16.84
C THR A 124 -12.29 -7.38 -15.57
N VAL A 125 -13.35 -7.64 -14.83
CA VAL A 125 -13.32 -8.53 -13.65
C VAL A 125 -12.86 -9.95 -14.04
N GLU A 126 -13.27 -10.47 -15.18
CA GLU A 126 -12.84 -11.79 -15.67
C GLU A 126 -11.34 -11.83 -15.92
N ALA A 127 -10.80 -10.76 -16.53
CA ALA A 127 -9.35 -10.64 -16.76
C ALA A 127 -8.59 -10.55 -15.41
N ALA A 128 -9.13 -9.86 -14.42
CA ALA A 128 -8.55 -9.76 -13.08
C ALA A 128 -8.54 -11.13 -12.36
N ILE A 129 -9.61 -11.91 -12.48
CA ILE A 129 -9.66 -13.27 -11.94
C ILE A 129 -8.59 -14.14 -12.59
N ALA A 130 -8.51 -14.13 -13.94
CA ALA A 130 -7.50 -14.89 -14.68
C ALA A 130 -6.07 -14.45 -14.32
N PHE A 131 -5.85 -13.15 -14.08
CA PHE A 131 -4.57 -12.61 -13.65
C PHE A 131 -4.11 -13.24 -12.33
N PHE A 132 -4.94 -13.26 -11.28
CA PHE A 132 -4.58 -13.85 -9.99
C PHE A 132 -4.62 -15.39 -9.97
N GLN A 133 -5.27 -16.02 -10.93
CA GLN A 133 -5.15 -17.46 -11.14
C GLN A 133 -3.80 -17.84 -11.76
N ALA A 134 -3.26 -16.97 -12.63
CA ALA A 134 -1.97 -17.16 -13.28
C ALA A 134 -0.79 -16.61 -12.48
N HIS A 135 -1.03 -15.57 -11.66
CA HIS A 135 -0.01 -14.86 -10.89
C HIS A 135 -0.45 -14.79 -9.43
N GLN A 136 -0.06 -15.76 -8.65
CA GLN A 136 -0.40 -15.81 -7.22
C GLN A 136 0.24 -14.64 -6.46
N GLU A 137 -0.52 -14.04 -5.55
CA GLU A 137 -0.08 -12.89 -4.78
C GLU A 137 0.22 -13.31 -3.34
N PRO A 138 1.47 -13.14 -2.87
CA PRO A 138 1.82 -13.50 -1.50
C PRO A 138 1.01 -12.76 -0.43
N ASP A 139 0.65 -11.50 -0.67
CA ASP A 139 -0.07 -10.67 0.29
C ASP A 139 -1.49 -11.17 0.60
N PHE A 140 -2.00 -12.17 -0.12
CA PHE A 140 -3.27 -12.82 0.21
C PHE A 140 -3.25 -13.56 1.55
N TYR A 141 -2.09 -13.76 2.19
CA TYR A 141 -2.03 -14.27 3.56
C TYR A 141 -2.66 -13.29 4.58
N HIS A 142 -2.70 -11.99 4.30
CA HIS A 142 -3.19 -10.98 5.22
C HIS A 142 -4.13 -9.94 4.60
N ALA A 143 -4.36 -9.97 3.30
CA ALA A 143 -5.20 -9.01 2.59
C ALA A 143 -6.03 -9.67 1.50
N LYS A 144 -7.16 -9.05 1.14
CA LYS A 144 -7.97 -9.40 -0.04
C LYS A 144 -8.16 -8.15 -0.88
N ILE A 145 -8.34 -8.32 -2.19
CA ILE A 145 -8.57 -7.23 -3.14
C ILE A 145 -10.03 -7.24 -3.59
N LEU A 146 -10.67 -6.06 -3.60
CA LEU A 146 -11.92 -5.84 -4.30
C LEU A 146 -11.61 -5.21 -5.65
N VAL A 147 -12.09 -5.83 -6.72
CA VAL A 147 -11.97 -5.33 -8.10
C VAL A 147 -13.37 -5.10 -8.66
N ALA A 148 -13.56 -4.03 -9.43
CA ALA A 148 -14.81 -3.79 -10.15
C ALA A 148 -14.56 -3.19 -11.53
N ASP A 149 -15.43 -3.50 -12.49
CA ASP A 149 -15.34 -2.98 -13.85
C ASP A 149 -16.49 -2.02 -14.21
N ARG A 150 -16.38 -1.40 -15.38
CA ARG A 150 -17.37 -0.44 -15.89
C ARG A 150 -18.79 -0.99 -16.05
N ASN A 151 -18.95 -2.31 -16.11
CA ASN A 151 -20.27 -2.94 -16.21
C ASN A 151 -20.96 -3.04 -14.84
N GLY A 152 -20.22 -2.74 -13.76
CA GLY A 152 -20.71 -2.85 -12.39
C GLY A 152 -20.54 -4.25 -11.79
N THR A 153 -19.91 -5.15 -12.53
CA THR A 153 -19.48 -6.44 -11.99
C THR A 153 -18.32 -6.21 -11.03
N SER A 154 -18.32 -6.91 -9.92
CA SER A 154 -17.25 -6.85 -8.91
C SER A 154 -16.84 -8.22 -8.41
N VAL A 155 -15.61 -8.34 -7.92
CA VAL A 155 -15.08 -9.57 -7.33
C VAL A 155 -14.20 -9.24 -6.13
N VAL A 156 -14.33 -10.02 -5.06
CA VAL A 156 -13.33 -10.11 -3.99
C VAL A 156 -12.45 -11.31 -4.27
N ILE A 157 -11.15 -11.08 -4.32
CA ILE A 157 -10.14 -12.12 -4.54
C ILE A 157 -9.19 -12.14 -3.35
N GLY A 158 -8.84 -13.31 -2.87
CA GLY A 158 -7.89 -13.49 -1.78
C GLY A 158 -7.72 -14.96 -1.44
N ALA A 159 -7.10 -15.26 -0.31
CA ALA A 159 -6.98 -16.62 0.17
C ALA A 159 -8.08 -16.98 1.17
N HIS A 160 -8.44 -18.26 1.19
CA HIS A 160 -9.24 -18.88 2.21
C HIS A 160 -8.88 -20.35 2.31
N ASP A 161 -8.53 -20.82 3.53
CA ASP A 161 -8.09 -22.19 3.80
C ASP A 161 -6.99 -22.70 2.82
N GLY A 162 -6.01 -21.84 2.55
CA GLY A 162 -4.88 -22.17 1.67
C GLY A 162 -5.21 -22.23 0.18
N LYS A 163 -6.38 -21.74 -0.24
CA LYS A 163 -6.82 -21.72 -1.65
C LYS A 163 -7.17 -20.31 -2.08
N LEU A 164 -7.01 -20.04 -3.36
CA LEU A 164 -7.52 -18.81 -3.95
C LEU A 164 -9.06 -18.84 -3.94
N GLU A 165 -9.63 -17.86 -3.25
CA GLU A 165 -11.09 -17.63 -3.19
C GLU A 165 -11.46 -16.50 -4.15
N VAL A 166 -12.54 -16.69 -4.90
CA VAL A 166 -13.10 -15.75 -5.86
C VAL A 166 -14.59 -15.59 -5.59
N ASP A 167 -14.99 -14.44 -5.04
CA ASP A 167 -16.38 -14.11 -4.74
C ASP A 167 -16.87 -13.00 -5.66
N LYS A 168 -17.62 -13.36 -6.71
CA LYS A 168 -18.12 -12.46 -7.75
C LYS A 168 -19.54 -11.97 -7.44
N SER A 169 -19.83 -10.70 -7.82
CA SER A 169 -21.16 -10.08 -7.68
C SER A 169 -21.46 -9.13 -8.82
N GLU A 170 -22.72 -9.08 -9.23
CA GLU A 170 -23.28 -8.08 -10.18
C GLU A 170 -24.10 -7.00 -9.46
N TRP A 171 -24.10 -7.03 -8.13
CA TRP A 171 -24.85 -6.12 -7.27
C TRP A 171 -23.93 -5.25 -6.44
N SER A 172 -24.46 -4.10 -5.99
CA SER A 172 -23.79 -3.27 -5.00
C SER A 172 -23.36 -4.09 -3.78
N ARG A 173 -22.09 -3.92 -3.39
CA ARG A 173 -21.51 -4.68 -2.27
C ARG A 173 -20.44 -3.85 -1.58
N SER A 174 -20.13 -4.23 -0.35
CA SER A 174 -18.97 -3.70 0.39
C SER A 174 -18.08 -4.80 0.91
N TYR A 175 -16.84 -4.43 1.19
CA TYR A 175 -15.85 -5.27 1.83
C TYR A 175 -14.99 -4.44 2.79
N GLY A 176 -14.64 -4.97 3.96
CA GLY A 176 -13.75 -4.32 4.91
C GLY A 176 -14.39 -3.91 6.23
N TYR A 177 -13.74 -2.96 6.92
CA TYR A 177 -14.04 -2.56 8.31
C TYR A 177 -15.51 -2.19 8.56
N ALA A 178 -16.08 -1.32 7.76
CA ALA A 178 -17.41 -0.77 7.98
C ALA A 178 -18.51 -1.51 7.19
N PHE A 179 -18.34 -2.81 6.93
CA PHE A 179 -19.35 -3.61 6.21
C PHE A 179 -20.76 -3.50 6.81
N GLN A 180 -20.87 -3.51 8.13
CA GLN A 180 -22.17 -3.39 8.81
C GLN A 180 -22.75 -1.98 8.64
N THR A 181 -21.95 -0.92 8.81
CA THR A 181 -22.37 0.46 8.59
C THR A 181 -22.81 0.69 7.14
N PHE A 182 -22.08 0.13 6.18
CA PHE A 182 -22.51 0.16 4.78
C PHE A 182 -23.91 -0.44 4.62
N ARG A 183 -24.18 -1.60 5.18
CA ARG A 183 -25.50 -2.26 5.09
C ARG A 183 -26.63 -1.42 5.69
N GLU A 184 -26.34 -0.69 6.76
CA GLU A 184 -27.31 0.21 7.42
C GLU A 184 -27.58 1.46 6.57
N CYS A 185 -26.55 2.02 5.93
CA CYS A 185 -26.64 3.22 5.11
C CYS A 185 -27.15 2.95 3.68
N PHE A 186 -26.76 1.79 3.11
CA PHE A 186 -27.13 1.43 1.74
C PHE A 186 -28.57 0.93 1.67
N ARG A 187 -29.42 1.65 0.94
CA ARG A 187 -30.79 1.22 0.63
C ARG A 187 -30.86 0.88 -0.86
N LYS A 188 -31.40 -0.29 -1.18
CA LYS A 188 -31.51 -0.77 -2.56
C LYS A 188 -32.23 0.19 -3.50
N ASP A 189 -33.14 1.00 -2.96
CA ASP A 189 -33.91 1.97 -3.71
C ASP A 189 -33.28 3.38 -3.70
N SER A 190 -32.08 3.54 -3.12
CA SER A 190 -31.39 4.80 -3.11
C SER A 190 -30.87 5.12 -4.51
N GLU A 191 -31.00 6.37 -4.93
CA GLU A 191 -30.40 6.85 -6.17
C GLU A 191 -28.87 6.67 -6.11
N LEU A 192 -28.28 6.04 -7.13
CA LEU A 192 -26.83 5.81 -7.21
C LEU A 192 -26.14 7.09 -7.71
N THR A 193 -25.86 7.98 -6.79
CA THR A 193 -25.16 9.24 -7.04
C THR A 193 -23.83 9.30 -6.30
N VAL A 194 -22.92 10.12 -6.78
CA VAL A 194 -21.66 10.43 -6.11
C VAL A 194 -21.93 10.99 -4.70
N ALA A 195 -22.96 11.82 -4.55
CA ALA A 195 -23.34 12.39 -3.25
C ALA A 195 -23.77 11.31 -2.25
N ASN A 196 -24.51 10.29 -2.70
CA ASN A 196 -24.89 9.17 -1.86
C ASN A 196 -23.67 8.30 -1.49
N GLY A 197 -22.79 8.00 -2.46
CA GLY A 197 -21.51 7.34 -2.21
C GLY A 197 -20.65 8.06 -1.18
N ALA A 198 -20.53 9.39 -1.31
CA ALA A 198 -19.80 10.23 -0.35
C ALA A 198 -20.43 10.22 1.05
N SER A 199 -21.76 10.21 1.14
CA SER A 199 -22.47 10.10 2.42
C SER A 199 -22.17 8.76 3.12
N ILE A 200 -22.17 7.67 2.35
CA ILE A 200 -21.83 6.34 2.89
C ILE A 200 -20.35 6.28 3.32
N LEU A 201 -19.42 6.78 2.51
CA LEU A 201 -18.00 6.88 2.87
C LEU A 201 -17.82 7.64 4.19
N ARG A 202 -18.51 8.79 4.33
CA ARG A 202 -18.44 9.59 5.57
C ARG A 202 -18.97 8.82 6.79
N ALA A 203 -20.03 8.04 6.64
CA ALA A 203 -20.56 7.21 7.72
C ALA A 203 -19.62 6.05 8.09
N CYS A 204 -18.80 5.61 7.15
CA CYS A 204 -17.84 4.51 7.30
C CYS A 204 -16.43 4.97 7.70
N LEU A 205 -16.24 6.23 8.11
CA LEU A 205 -14.91 6.72 8.53
C LEU A 205 -14.40 5.98 9.76
N GLN A 206 -13.13 5.60 9.72
CA GLN A 206 -12.43 5.08 10.87
C GLN A 206 -11.71 6.19 11.62
N GLU A 207 -11.70 6.13 12.96
CA GLU A 207 -11.02 7.06 13.85
C GLU A 207 -9.84 6.38 14.58
N GLY A 208 -9.01 7.19 15.26
CA GLY A 208 -7.91 6.71 16.09
C GLY A 208 -6.60 6.49 15.34
N LYS A 209 -5.84 5.48 15.73
CA LYS A 209 -4.48 5.22 15.18
C LYS A 209 -4.51 4.97 13.69
N TYR A 210 -5.47 4.21 13.22
CA TYR A 210 -5.66 3.86 11.80
C TYR A 210 -6.81 4.67 11.18
N ALA A 211 -6.93 5.95 11.54
CA ALA A 211 -7.97 6.81 11.00
C ALA A 211 -7.90 6.89 9.47
N THR A 212 -9.07 7.04 8.86
CA THR A 212 -9.19 7.28 7.41
C THR A 212 -8.36 8.48 6.98
N LYS A 213 -7.46 8.33 6.03
CA LYS A 213 -6.56 9.38 5.55
C LYS A 213 -7.14 10.11 4.34
N TYR A 214 -7.74 9.39 3.43
CA TYR A 214 -8.48 9.92 2.30
C TYR A 214 -9.63 8.98 1.95
N SER A 215 -10.56 9.51 1.16
CA SER A 215 -11.60 8.72 0.53
C SER A 215 -11.66 9.07 -0.95
N ASN A 216 -11.95 8.09 -1.78
CA ASN A 216 -12.12 8.33 -3.21
C ASN A 216 -13.37 7.63 -3.76
N ILE A 217 -13.95 8.25 -4.79
CA ILE A 217 -14.97 7.64 -5.63
C ILE A 217 -14.46 7.70 -7.07
N PHE A 218 -14.41 6.56 -7.72
CA PHE A 218 -14.16 6.42 -9.15
C PHE A 218 -15.46 6.08 -9.86
N ASP A 219 -15.92 6.95 -10.78
CA ASP A 219 -16.99 6.60 -11.71
C ASP A 219 -16.36 5.82 -12.87
N LEU A 220 -16.59 4.51 -12.88
CA LEU A 220 -15.92 3.58 -13.78
C LEU A 220 -16.35 3.74 -15.25
N LYS A 221 -17.45 4.46 -15.51
CA LYS A 221 -17.92 4.70 -16.88
C LYS A 221 -17.42 6.02 -17.45
N SER A 222 -17.45 7.09 -16.65
CA SER A 222 -17.04 8.42 -17.10
C SER A 222 -15.55 8.68 -16.92
N GLY A 223 -14.87 7.92 -16.04
CA GLY A 223 -13.50 8.19 -15.63
C GLY A 223 -13.39 9.37 -14.66
N ASP A 224 -14.51 9.84 -14.09
CA ASP A 224 -14.48 10.88 -13.08
C ASP A 224 -13.95 10.34 -11.74
N ILE A 225 -13.16 11.17 -11.09
CA ILE A 225 -12.46 10.89 -9.84
C ILE A 225 -12.89 11.96 -8.84
N TYR A 226 -13.39 11.52 -7.68
CA TYR A 226 -13.75 12.41 -6.58
C TYR A 226 -12.90 12.03 -5.37
N LEU A 227 -12.11 12.98 -4.87
CA LEU A 227 -11.28 12.82 -3.68
C LEU A 227 -11.88 13.61 -2.52
N TYR A 228 -11.82 13.02 -1.32
CA TYR A 228 -12.32 13.60 -0.08
C TYR A 228 -11.29 13.47 1.03
N GLN A 229 -11.21 14.50 1.85
CA GLN A 229 -10.47 14.48 3.13
C GLN A 229 -11.43 14.90 4.25
N PHE A 230 -12.38 14.03 4.59
CA PHE A 230 -13.48 14.35 5.50
C PHE A 230 -13.03 14.87 6.87
N HIS A 231 -11.92 14.34 7.41
CA HIS A 231 -11.39 14.80 8.70
C HIS A 231 -10.79 16.21 8.67
N GLN A 232 -10.48 16.71 7.48
CA GLN A 232 -9.94 18.06 7.30
C GLN A 232 -11.01 19.07 6.84
N HIS A 233 -12.27 18.65 6.78
CA HIS A 233 -13.41 19.46 6.31
C HIS A 233 -13.20 20.08 4.93
N VAL A 234 -12.45 19.37 4.09
CA VAL A 234 -12.09 19.82 2.77
C VAL A 234 -13.17 19.40 1.77
N ASP A 235 -13.60 20.33 0.93
CA ASP A 235 -14.48 20.06 -0.20
C ASP A 235 -13.87 19.01 -1.13
N SER A 236 -14.74 18.23 -1.78
CA SER A 236 -14.29 17.22 -2.73
C SER A 236 -13.56 17.87 -3.92
N MET A 237 -12.44 17.28 -4.31
CA MET A 237 -11.82 17.59 -5.58
C MET A 237 -12.32 16.63 -6.65
N ARG A 238 -12.81 17.18 -7.76
CA ARG A 238 -13.21 16.41 -8.94
C ARG A 238 -12.15 16.52 -10.01
N MET A 239 -11.75 15.39 -10.56
CA MET A 239 -10.85 15.24 -11.71
C MET A 239 -11.46 14.28 -12.71
N ASN A 240 -10.87 14.20 -13.90
CA ASN A 240 -11.24 13.18 -14.90
C ASN A 240 -9.98 12.51 -15.41
N LEU A 241 -9.98 11.18 -15.44
CA LEU A 241 -8.80 10.36 -15.78
C LEU A 241 -8.20 10.73 -17.13
N ALA A 242 -9.03 10.86 -18.18
CA ALA A 242 -8.54 11.17 -19.51
C ALA A 242 -7.90 12.57 -19.57
N VAL A 243 -8.48 13.54 -18.87
CA VAL A 243 -7.96 14.92 -18.79
C VAL A 243 -6.62 14.95 -18.06
N GLU A 244 -6.51 14.22 -16.95
CA GLU A 244 -5.26 14.16 -16.18
C GLU A 244 -4.16 13.42 -16.95
N LEU A 245 -4.47 12.29 -17.58
CA LEU A 245 -3.49 11.54 -18.40
C LEU A 245 -2.95 12.35 -19.60
N ALA A 246 -3.77 13.23 -20.17
CA ALA A 246 -3.34 14.13 -21.24
C ALA A 246 -2.25 15.15 -20.83
N LYS A 247 -2.12 15.43 -19.54
CA LYS A 247 -1.05 16.28 -18.98
C LYS A 247 0.32 15.58 -18.92
N GLY A 248 0.36 14.29 -19.22
CA GLY A 248 1.54 13.44 -19.01
C GLY A 248 1.58 12.83 -17.61
N GLY A 249 2.65 12.09 -17.33
CA GLY A 249 2.84 11.49 -16.01
C GLY A 249 3.08 12.55 -14.92
N HIS A 250 2.24 12.56 -13.86
CA HIS A 250 2.34 13.51 -12.75
C HIS A 250 1.68 12.98 -11.49
N PHE A 251 1.95 13.61 -10.34
CA PHE A 251 1.27 13.31 -9.08
C PHE A 251 0.82 14.58 -8.38
N LEU A 252 -0.14 14.41 -7.48
CA LEU A 252 -0.63 15.44 -6.58
C LEU A 252 -0.51 14.92 -5.14
N ASP A 253 -0.02 15.78 -4.25
CA ASP A 253 -0.11 15.56 -2.81
C ASP A 253 -1.54 15.87 -2.37
N MET A 254 -2.26 14.88 -1.85
CA MET A 254 -3.66 15.04 -1.47
C MET A 254 -3.85 16.03 -0.32
N VAL A 255 -2.85 16.20 0.55
CA VAL A 255 -2.90 17.20 1.65
C VAL A 255 -2.85 18.62 1.10
N GLN A 256 -2.19 18.81 -0.06
CA GLN A 256 -2.04 20.12 -0.70
C GLN A 256 -2.96 20.33 -1.90
N ILE A 257 -3.92 19.46 -2.08
CA ILE A 257 -4.75 19.40 -3.29
C ILE A 257 -5.48 20.71 -3.62
N HIS A 258 -5.77 21.53 -2.60
CA HIS A 258 -6.35 22.87 -2.79
C HIS A 258 -5.42 23.86 -3.48
N ARG A 259 -4.11 23.61 -3.47
CA ARG A 259 -3.12 24.50 -4.08
C ARG A 259 -2.86 24.17 -5.55
N GLN A 260 -3.46 23.10 -6.09
CA GLN A 260 -3.36 22.66 -7.49
C GLN A 260 -1.92 22.55 -8.02
N PHE A 261 -0.96 22.23 -7.18
CA PHE A 261 0.40 21.99 -7.65
C PHE A 261 0.54 20.52 -8.11
N SER A 262 0.54 20.32 -9.43
CA SER A 262 1.02 19.05 -9.97
C SER A 262 2.55 19.05 -10.01
N MET A 263 3.15 18.00 -9.52
CA MET A 263 4.59 17.76 -9.65
C MET A 263 4.81 16.71 -10.74
N PRO A 264 5.89 16.81 -11.55
CA PRO A 264 6.17 15.75 -12.51
C PRO A 264 6.25 14.41 -11.76
N VAL A 265 5.70 13.37 -12.34
CA VAL A 265 5.83 11.99 -11.84
C VAL A 265 7.28 11.65 -11.90
N MET A 266 7.76 11.88 -10.93
CA MET A 266 8.93 11.81 -10.32
C MET A 266 9.80 10.63 -10.68
N PRO A 267 11.07 10.82 -10.53
CA PRO A 267 12.02 9.70 -10.59
C PRO A 267 11.58 8.45 -9.81
N LEU A 268 10.76 8.56 -8.76
CA LEU A 268 10.33 7.45 -7.94
C LEU A 268 9.45 6.44 -8.69
N LEU A 269 8.35 6.85 -9.33
CA LEU A 269 7.49 5.92 -10.08
C LEU A 269 8.20 5.34 -11.31
N MET A 270 8.98 6.19 -12.00
CA MET A 270 9.82 5.70 -13.09
C MET A 270 10.85 4.69 -12.59
N ASN A 271 11.47 4.96 -11.44
CA ASN A 271 12.43 4.06 -10.84
C ASN A 271 11.78 2.75 -10.33
N MET A 272 10.61 2.82 -9.71
CA MET A 272 9.86 1.63 -9.31
C MET A 272 9.53 0.74 -10.52
N ARG A 273 8.99 1.33 -11.60
CA ARG A 273 8.70 0.58 -12.83
C ARG A 273 9.94 -0.05 -13.43
N ARG A 274 11.02 0.72 -13.54
CA ARG A 274 12.29 0.22 -14.05
C ARG A 274 12.84 -0.90 -13.18
N PHE A 275 12.76 -0.74 -11.85
CA PHE A 275 13.21 -1.75 -10.91
C PHE A 275 12.44 -3.06 -11.06
N VAL A 276 11.12 -2.99 -11.07
CA VAL A 276 10.22 -4.13 -11.22
C VAL A 276 10.38 -4.82 -12.59
N MET A 277 10.68 -4.06 -13.63
CA MET A 277 10.88 -4.58 -15.00
C MET A 277 12.34 -5.00 -15.30
N ASP A 278 13.22 -5.08 -14.28
CA ASP A 278 14.66 -5.28 -14.42
C ASP A 278 15.34 -4.19 -15.29
N ASP A 279 14.78 -2.97 -15.31
CA ASP A 279 15.27 -1.85 -16.12
C ASP A 279 16.47 -1.11 -15.49
N PHE A 280 16.95 -1.59 -14.35
CA PHE A 280 18.18 -1.14 -13.73
C PHE A 280 19.31 -2.16 -13.95
N PRO A 281 19.92 -2.19 -15.17
CA PRO A 281 21.07 -3.04 -15.39
C PRO A 281 22.22 -2.61 -14.50
N ALA A 282 23.04 -3.58 -14.10
CA ALA A 282 24.31 -3.28 -13.45
C ALA A 282 25.17 -2.40 -14.37
N ILE A 283 25.76 -1.36 -13.83
CA ILE A 283 26.75 -0.56 -14.54
C ILE A 283 28.15 -0.93 -14.07
N PRO A 284 29.21 -0.67 -14.87
CA PRO A 284 30.58 -0.86 -14.44
C PRO A 284 30.87 -0.04 -13.17
N ASP A 285 31.29 -0.71 -12.12
CA ASP A 285 31.69 -0.08 -10.86
C ASP A 285 33.17 0.30 -10.94
N THR A 286 33.43 1.52 -11.37
CA THR A 286 34.79 2.04 -11.50
C THR A 286 35.35 2.56 -10.19
N GLU A 287 34.55 2.61 -9.12
CA GLU A 287 34.92 3.11 -7.79
C GLU A 287 34.42 2.12 -6.72
N SER A 288 34.88 0.88 -6.82
CA SER A 288 34.48 -0.22 -5.96
C SER A 288 34.65 0.05 -4.45
N ASP A 289 35.57 0.94 -4.07
CA ASP A 289 35.76 1.36 -2.67
C ASP A 289 34.53 2.04 -2.10
N ILE A 290 33.79 2.82 -2.92
CA ILE A 290 32.55 3.46 -2.51
C ILE A 290 31.46 2.41 -2.34
N THR A 291 31.34 1.48 -3.27
CA THR A 291 30.36 0.37 -3.15
C THR A 291 30.66 -0.51 -1.94
N ASN A 292 31.94 -0.80 -1.66
CA ASN A 292 32.34 -1.57 -0.48
C ASN A 292 32.05 -0.81 0.82
N HIS A 293 32.25 0.52 0.83
CA HIS A 293 31.85 1.36 1.95
C HIS A 293 30.35 1.30 2.20
N ILE A 294 29.51 1.50 1.17
CA ILE A 294 28.05 1.39 1.28
C ILE A 294 27.62 -0.02 1.70
N ARG A 295 28.29 -1.07 1.20
CA ARG A 295 28.06 -2.45 1.66
C ARG A 295 28.28 -2.57 3.16
N SER A 296 29.42 -2.10 3.66
CA SER A 296 29.75 -2.13 5.10
C SER A 296 28.68 -1.38 5.92
N VAL A 297 28.24 -0.21 5.45
CA VAL A 297 27.19 0.57 6.13
C VAL A 297 25.87 -0.22 6.23
N VAL A 298 25.47 -0.91 5.16
CA VAL A 298 24.27 -1.75 5.17
C VAL A 298 24.41 -2.94 6.13
N GLU A 299 25.57 -3.62 6.12
CA GLU A 299 25.87 -4.73 7.02
C GLU A 299 25.94 -4.30 8.48
N ASP A 300 26.51 -3.11 8.76
CA ASP A 300 26.53 -2.50 10.09
C ASP A 300 25.13 -2.14 10.58
N ALA A 301 24.26 -1.63 9.70
CA ALA A 301 22.88 -1.36 10.04
C ALA A 301 22.09 -2.64 10.35
N ILE A 302 22.28 -3.71 9.60
CA ILE A 302 21.67 -5.04 9.86
C ILE A 302 22.14 -5.62 11.20
N SER A 303 23.42 -5.47 11.52
CA SER A 303 24.01 -5.96 12.76
C SER A 303 23.72 -5.07 13.97
N GLY A 304 23.23 -3.85 13.76
CA GLY A 304 22.98 -2.83 14.81
C GLY A 304 24.24 -2.09 15.25
N ASN A 305 25.29 -2.11 14.43
CA ASN A 305 26.61 -1.52 14.73
C ASN A 305 26.87 -0.28 13.85
N MET A 306 25.85 0.54 13.58
CA MET A 306 26.00 1.76 12.78
C MET A 306 27.02 2.71 13.41
N ARG A 307 27.90 3.32 12.59
CA ARG A 307 28.99 4.15 13.04
C ARG A 307 28.80 5.60 12.63
N SER A 308 29.01 6.52 13.54
CA SER A 308 28.85 7.97 13.30
C SER A 308 29.78 8.53 12.21
N GLU A 309 30.94 7.91 12.02
CA GLU A 309 31.93 8.34 11.04
C GLU A 309 31.47 8.18 9.57
N ASP A 310 30.54 7.26 9.31
CA ASP A 310 30.01 6.99 7.97
C ASP A 310 29.01 8.04 7.50
N TYR A 311 28.48 8.84 8.42
CA TYR A 311 27.40 9.79 8.15
C TYR A 311 27.83 11.24 8.41
N GLN A 312 27.17 12.16 7.73
CA GLN A 312 27.26 13.58 8.04
C GLN A 312 26.53 13.84 9.37
N GLY A 313 27.05 14.80 10.18
CA GLY A 313 26.63 14.98 11.58
C GLY A 313 25.13 15.23 11.78
N GLU A 314 24.48 16.02 10.91
CA GLU A 314 23.04 16.27 11.00
C GLU A 314 22.24 15.01 10.69
N LEU A 315 22.64 14.24 9.69
CA LEU A 315 22.01 12.97 9.36
C LEU A 315 22.19 11.98 10.52
N TRP A 316 23.42 11.86 11.06
CA TRP A 316 23.68 10.99 12.20
C TRP A 316 22.80 11.32 13.40
N THR A 317 22.68 12.60 13.75
CA THR A 317 21.82 13.05 14.85
C THR A 317 20.35 12.59 14.69
N SER A 318 19.88 12.57 13.44
CA SER A 318 18.51 12.17 13.11
C SER A 318 18.29 10.65 13.17
N ILE A 319 19.27 9.84 12.74
CA ILE A 319 19.11 8.39 12.60
C ILE A 319 19.63 7.59 13.81
N ALA A 320 20.55 8.14 14.58
CA ALA A 320 21.13 7.45 15.74
C ALA A 320 20.08 6.96 16.76
N PRO A 321 19.02 7.73 17.07
CA PRO A 321 17.95 7.24 17.95
C PRO A 321 17.13 6.10 17.36
N MET A 322 17.15 5.91 16.04
CA MET A 322 16.33 4.93 15.31
C MET A 322 17.10 3.64 14.97
N GLN A 323 18.35 3.49 15.42
CA GLN A 323 19.19 2.34 15.05
C GLN A 323 18.52 0.99 15.33
N GLY A 324 17.83 0.87 16.49
CA GLY A 324 17.12 -0.35 16.86
C GLY A 324 15.98 -0.68 15.90
N ASP A 325 15.20 0.31 15.52
CA ASP A 325 14.08 0.15 14.60
C ASP A 325 14.58 -0.21 13.19
N ILE A 326 15.62 0.49 12.73
CA ILE A 326 16.28 0.20 11.44
C ILE A 326 16.80 -1.24 11.41
N GLN A 327 17.44 -1.69 12.49
CA GLN A 327 17.93 -3.07 12.59
C GLN A 327 16.80 -4.09 12.53
N VAL A 328 15.71 -3.85 13.25
CA VAL A 328 14.54 -4.73 13.27
C VAL A 328 13.94 -4.83 11.85
N ASP A 329 13.75 -3.71 11.18
CA ASP A 329 13.18 -3.68 9.84
C ASP A 329 14.07 -4.39 8.82
N LEU A 330 15.38 -4.14 8.85
CA LEU A 330 16.32 -4.80 7.94
C LEU A 330 16.41 -6.31 8.18
N LYS A 331 16.32 -6.78 9.43
CA LYS A 331 16.29 -8.21 9.75
C LYS A 331 15.04 -8.92 9.20
N ARG A 332 13.91 -8.23 9.11
CA ARG A 332 12.69 -8.78 8.48
C ARG A 332 12.90 -9.11 7.00
N PHE A 333 13.82 -8.43 6.32
CA PHE A 333 14.12 -8.67 4.92
C PHE A 333 14.92 -9.98 4.68
N GLY A 334 15.34 -10.64 5.75
CA GLY A 334 16.15 -11.84 5.70
C GLY A 334 17.64 -11.55 5.45
N THR A 335 18.39 -12.59 5.08
CA THR A 335 19.84 -12.50 4.87
C THR A 335 20.19 -11.55 3.73
N PHE A 336 21.14 -10.64 3.96
CA PHE A 336 21.73 -9.82 2.91
C PHE A 336 22.48 -10.70 1.90
N GLN A 337 22.22 -10.53 0.61
CA GLN A 337 22.77 -11.37 -0.45
C GLN A 337 23.76 -10.63 -1.35
N SER A 338 23.38 -9.45 -1.84
CA SER A 338 24.24 -8.67 -2.75
C SER A 338 23.89 -7.19 -2.80
N ILE A 339 24.85 -6.40 -3.25
CA ILE A 339 24.69 -4.97 -3.61
C ILE A 339 25.29 -4.78 -5.00
N THR A 340 24.53 -4.11 -5.87
CA THR A 340 24.90 -3.88 -7.27
C THR A 340 24.71 -2.41 -7.61
N LEU A 341 25.73 -1.74 -8.10
CA LEU A 341 25.64 -0.36 -8.58
C LEU A 341 24.84 -0.34 -9.89
N VAL A 342 23.79 0.50 -9.95
CA VAL A 342 22.90 0.62 -11.11
C VAL A 342 22.84 2.06 -11.67
N GLU A 343 23.24 3.04 -10.89
CA GLU A 343 23.44 4.42 -11.35
C GLU A 343 24.48 5.14 -10.47
N SER A 344 25.32 5.94 -11.09
CA SER A 344 26.22 6.88 -10.40
C SER A 344 26.21 8.20 -11.15
N LYS A 345 25.96 9.31 -10.44
CA LYS A 345 25.98 10.65 -11.01
C LYS A 345 26.43 11.68 -9.98
N SER A 346 26.92 12.80 -10.46
CA SER A 346 27.26 13.98 -9.62
C SER A 346 26.17 15.04 -9.76
N GLU A 347 25.69 15.55 -8.63
CA GLU A 347 24.76 16.68 -8.57
C GLU A 347 25.35 17.76 -7.65
N GLY A 348 25.91 18.80 -8.25
CA GLY A 348 26.64 19.85 -7.53
C GLY A 348 27.86 19.29 -6.80
N LYS A 349 27.86 19.39 -5.46
CA LYS A 349 28.95 18.87 -4.61
C LYS A 349 28.68 17.47 -4.08
N LYS A 350 27.55 16.88 -4.43
CA LYS A 350 27.13 15.55 -3.97
C LYS A 350 27.32 14.53 -5.08
N ARG A 351 27.66 13.32 -4.68
CA ARG A 351 27.54 12.12 -5.51
C ARG A 351 26.25 11.39 -5.15
N ILE A 352 25.52 10.97 -6.14
CA ILE A 352 24.32 10.17 -5.99
C ILE A 352 24.56 8.81 -6.62
N ASN A 353 24.55 7.78 -5.80
CA ASN A 353 24.63 6.41 -6.24
C ASN A 353 23.32 5.69 -5.93
N ARG A 354 22.83 4.92 -6.91
CA ARG A 354 21.74 3.98 -6.72
C ARG A 354 22.25 2.57 -6.76
N TYR A 355 21.83 1.80 -5.78
CA TYR A 355 22.17 0.40 -5.65
C TYR A 355 20.91 -0.46 -5.63
N ARG A 356 20.95 -1.55 -6.36
CA ARG A 356 20.05 -2.67 -6.14
C ARG A 356 20.63 -3.53 -5.03
N ILE A 357 19.90 -3.66 -3.93
CA ILE A 357 20.30 -4.46 -2.77
C ILE A 357 19.36 -5.65 -2.69
N ASP A 358 19.93 -6.85 -2.78
CA ASP A 358 19.21 -8.10 -2.69
C ASP A 358 19.32 -8.65 -1.27
N PHE A 359 18.16 -8.86 -0.66
CA PHE A 359 17.98 -9.65 0.56
C PHE A 359 17.33 -10.98 0.21
N GLU A 360 17.28 -11.90 1.19
CA GLU A 360 16.62 -13.18 1.02
C GLU A 360 15.16 -13.06 0.61
N LYS A 361 14.42 -12.15 1.24
CA LYS A 361 12.97 -12.00 1.09
C LYS A 361 12.54 -10.85 0.16
N LEU A 362 13.40 -9.87 -0.06
CA LEU A 362 13.10 -8.75 -0.93
C LEU A 362 14.33 -8.23 -1.66
N ARG A 363 14.06 -7.42 -2.69
CA ARG A 363 15.03 -6.60 -3.41
C ARG A 363 14.66 -5.14 -3.20
N SER A 364 15.64 -4.30 -2.92
CA SER A 364 15.45 -2.86 -2.70
C SER A 364 16.29 -2.04 -3.68
N LEU A 365 15.71 -0.97 -4.21
CA LEU A 365 16.44 0.09 -4.89
C LEU A 365 16.72 1.19 -3.87
N MET A 366 17.99 1.35 -3.52
CA MET A 366 18.44 2.32 -2.52
C MET A 366 19.23 3.42 -3.19
N ARG A 367 18.87 4.67 -2.91
CA ARG A 367 19.64 5.85 -3.27
C ARG A 367 20.48 6.30 -2.08
N PHE A 368 21.76 6.54 -2.32
CA PHE A 368 22.68 7.14 -1.36
C PHE A 368 23.25 8.44 -1.93
N GLU A 369 23.27 9.47 -1.11
CA GLU A 369 23.91 10.75 -1.39
C GLU A 369 25.18 10.84 -0.55
N LEU A 370 26.30 11.11 -1.20
CA LEU A 370 27.61 11.21 -0.57
C LEU A 370 28.17 12.63 -0.76
N ASP A 371 28.86 13.14 0.25
CA ASP A 371 29.60 14.37 0.15
C ASP A 371 31.00 14.15 -0.52
N GLY A 372 31.79 15.23 -0.64
CA GLY A 372 33.13 15.16 -1.23
C GLY A 372 34.16 14.37 -0.41
N GLN A 373 33.82 13.98 0.82
CA GLN A 373 34.64 13.13 1.70
C GLN A 373 34.15 11.68 1.73
N GLY A 374 33.11 11.37 0.96
CA GLY A 374 32.49 10.02 0.91
C GLY A 374 31.52 9.73 2.07
N LYS A 375 31.20 10.70 2.94
CA LYS A 375 30.22 10.52 3.99
C LYS A 375 28.80 10.54 3.45
N ILE A 376 27.93 9.74 4.02
CA ILE A 376 26.52 9.71 3.67
C ILE A 376 25.82 10.96 4.21
N VAL A 377 25.29 11.77 3.32
CA VAL A 377 24.50 12.98 3.61
C VAL A 377 22.99 12.75 3.45
N GLY A 378 22.61 11.63 2.86
CA GLY A 378 21.22 11.21 2.71
C GLY A 378 21.12 9.81 2.12
N PHE A 379 20.08 9.09 2.49
CA PHE A 379 19.72 7.81 1.87
C PHE A 379 18.22 7.66 1.84
N LYS A 380 17.73 6.89 0.86
CA LYS A 380 16.31 6.62 0.69
C LYS A 380 16.11 5.29 -0.02
N SER A 381 15.19 4.47 0.48
CA SER A 381 14.60 3.38 -0.31
C SER A 381 13.66 4.00 -1.34
N GLU A 382 13.93 3.79 -2.62
CA GLU A 382 13.12 4.32 -3.72
C GLU A 382 12.12 3.30 -4.25
N ALA A 383 12.41 2.02 -4.11
CA ALA A 383 11.51 0.93 -4.46
C ALA A 383 11.88 -0.34 -3.71
N THR A 384 10.89 -1.20 -3.47
CA THR A 384 11.09 -2.54 -2.95
C THR A 384 10.25 -3.53 -3.75
N GLU A 385 10.81 -4.70 -4.02
CA GLU A 385 10.13 -5.81 -4.67
C GLU A 385 10.25 -7.04 -3.78
N ARG A 386 9.14 -7.62 -3.37
CA ARG A 386 9.14 -8.89 -2.62
C ARG A 386 9.60 -10.01 -3.53
N LYS A 387 10.43 -10.88 -3.01
CA LYS A 387 10.80 -12.10 -3.74
C LYS A 387 9.69 -13.14 -3.63
N PRO A 388 9.46 -13.92 -4.69
CA PRO A 388 8.49 -14.99 -4.67
C PRO A 388 8.64 -15.93 -3.47
N GLY A 389 7.54 -16.26 -2.80
CA GLY A 389 7.54 -17.16 -1.65
C GLY A 389 8.13 -16.57 -0.35
N ALA A 390 8.37 -15.26 -0.29
CA ALA A 390 8.91 -14.61 0.90
C ALA A 390 7.86 -14.48 2.01
N ASP A 391 8.10 -15.15 3.12
CA ASP A 391 7.34 -14.99 4.37
C ASP A 391 8.02 -13.95 5.26
N PHE A 392 7.31 -12.88 5.64
CA PHE A 392 7.80 -11.83 6.53
C PHE A 392 7.44 -12.07 8.00
N GLY A 393 6.68 -13.13 8.31
CA GLY A 393 6.43 -13.60 9.67
C GLY A 393 5.85 -12.49 10.56
N GLU A 394 4.67 -11.97 10.25
CA GLU A 394 3.91 -11.08 11.14
C GLU A 394 2.88 -11.84 11.94
#